data_71032c3d33b535c28eaad132ab7754fb
#
_entry.id   71032c3d33b535c28eaad132ab7754fb
#
_cell.length_a   1.000
_cell.length_b   1.000
_cell.length_c   1.000
_cell.angle_alpha   90.00
_cell.angle_beta   90.00
_cell.angle_gamma   90.00
#
_symmetry.space_group_name_H-M   'P 1'
#
loop_
_entity.id
_entity.type
_entity.pdbx_description
1 polymer ?
#
loop_
_entity_poly.entity_id
_entity_poly.type
_entity_poly.pdbx_seq_one_letter_code
_entity_poly.pdbx_strand_id
1 'polypeptide(L)'
;MCRAQLPRRCAGPGDATTAFLTAAVAFAVGLAAQVGFFTHQVNLARPILRTEGAGWLAGATGFANLLGRLLLARIVDQMPVRRYTAAIFGVQAVALIALALAGGAAVLIITSLIYGFCLGQITTLSPIVVRREFGAASFGAIYGMAATVIQLTSAFRPGIYGVMHDALGGYAPVMAIAAGVEVVAMMAILMGRAPHQPIDDFMTVPRSSPE
;
A
#
# COMPACT_ATOMS: atom_id res chain seq x y z
N MET A 1 24.70 30.63 -23.17
CA MET A 1 25.17 29.29 -22.76
C MET A 1 23.98 28.36 -22.70
N CYS A 2 23.70 27.65 -23.81
CA CYS A 2 22.60 26.66 -23.88
C CYS A 2 23.02 25.42 -23.10
N ARG A 3 22.29 25.11 -22.00
CA ARG A 3 22.37 23.79 -21.35
C ARG A 3 21.74 22.77 -22.30
N ALA A 4 22.57 21.87 -22.81
CA ALA A 4 22.11 20.71 -23.58
C ALA A 4 21.11 19.90 -22.74
N GLN A 5 19.84 19.92 -23.13
CA GLN A 5 18.83 19.03 -22.59
C GLN A 5 19.10 17.63 -23.18
N LEU A 6 19.45 16.69 -22.29
CA LEU A 6 19.52 15.26 -22.63
C LEU A 6 18.20 14.79 -23.27
N PRO A 7 18.22 13.92 -24.30
CA PRO A 7 17.03 13.47 -24.98
C PRO A 7 16.12 12.76 -23.97
N ARG A 8 14.94 13.35 -23.71
CA ARG A 8 13.86 12.73 -22.93
C ARG A 8 13.37 11.52 -23.69
N ARG A 9 13.57 10.32 -23.18
CA ARG A 9 12.92 9.11 -23.70
C ARG A 9 11.43 9.29 -23.50
N CYS A 10 10.69 9.44 -24.59
CA CYS A 10 9.24 9.32 -24.55
C CYS A 10 8.91 7.89 -24.10
N ALA A 11 8.15 7.76 -23.02
CA ALA A 11 7.68 6.45 -22.55
C ALA A 11 6.80 5.83 -23.67
N GLY A 12 7.18 4.65 -24.13
CA GLY A 12 6.39 3.93 -25.11
C GLY A 12 5.09 3.37 -24.47
N PRO A 13 4.08 3.00 -25.28
CA PRO A 13 2.84 2.41 -24.75
C PRO A 13 3.08 1.17 -23.89
N GLY A 14 4.15 0.41 -24.12
CA GLY A 14 4.56 -0.72 -23.29
C GLY A 14 5.04 -0.32 -21.88
N ASP A 15 5.71 0.82 -21.73
CA ASP A 15 6.19 1.31 -20.43
C ASP A 15 5.02 1.72 -19.51
N ALA A 16 3.97 2.34 -20.08
CA ALA A 16 2.77 2.72 -19.34
C ALA A 16 2.00 1.48 -18.85
N THR A 17 1.87 0.45 -19.68
CA THR A 17 1.20 -0.81 -19.31
C THR A 17 1.97 -1.51 -18.19
N THR A 18 3.29 -1.60 -18.27
CA THR A 18 4.13 -2.21 -17.24
C THR A 18 4.07 -1.43 -15.92
N ALA A 19 4.08 -0.09 -15.98
CA ALA A 19 3.94 0.75 -14.81
C ALA A 19 2.59 0.55 -14.11
N PHE A 20 1.52 0.41 -14.87
CA PHE A 20 0.18 0.12 -14.34
C PHE A 20 0.11 -1.26 -13.69
N LEU A 21 0.54 -2.31 -14.40
CA LEU A 21 0.48 -3.68 -13.89
C LEU A 21 1.29 -3.84 -12.62
N THR A 22 2.51 -3.29 -12.56
CA THR A 22 3.35 -3.36 -11.36
C THR A 22 2.72 -2.62 -10.17
N ALA A 23 2.11 -1.47 -10.39
CA ALA A 23 1.40 -0.74 -9.35
C ALA A 23 0.12 -1.49 -8.90
N ALA A 24 -0.69 -1.97 -9.85
CA ALA A 24 -1.92 -2.71 -9.55
C ALA A 24 -1.62 -4.01 -8.76
N VAL A 25 -0.62 -4.77 -9.17
CA VAL A 25 -0.17 -5.98 -8.46
C VAL A 25 0.36 -5.64 -7.08
N ALA A 26 1.22 -4.63 -6.96
CA ALA A 26 1.78 -4.22 -5.66
C ALA A 26 0.68 -3.85 -4.67
N PHE A 27 -0.28 -3.02 -5.08
CA PHE A 27 -1.38 -2.62 -4.20
C PHE A 27 -2.37 -3.77 -3.94
N ALA A 28 -2.68 -4.61 -4.93
CA ALA A 28 -3.58 -5.75 -4.72
C ALA A 28 -2.99 -6.75 -3.72
N VAL A 29 -1.72 -7.11 -3.90
CA VAL A 29 -1.00 -8.10 -3.09
C VAL A 29 -0.70 -7.53 -1.69
N GLY A 30 -0.18 -6.31 -1.59
CA GLY A 30 0.13 -5.66 -0.32
C GLY A 30 -1.13 -5.40 0.52
N LEU A 31 -2.20 -4.82 -0.08
CA LEU A 31 -3.48 -4.68 0.60
C LEU A 31 -4.08 -6.05 0.98
N ALA A 32 -3.76 -7.13 0.24
CA ALA A 32 -4.15 -8.48 0.63
C ALA A 32 -3.56 -8.87 1.98
N ALA A 33 -2.28 -8.73 2.18
CA ALA A 33 -1.62 -9.01 3.44
C ALA A 33 -2.14 -8.10 4.57
N GLN A 34 -2.30 -6.81 4.28
CA GLN A 34 -2.73 -5.80 5.27
C GLN A 34 -4.13 -6.08 5.83
N VAL A 35 -5.12 -6.29 4.97
CA VAL A 35 -6.48 -6.54 5.43
C VAL A 35 -6.58 -7.91 6.13
N GLY A 36 -5.82 -8.90 5.67
CA GLY A 36 -5.73 -10.20 6.32
C GLY A 36 -5.23 -10.07 7.77
N PHE A 37 -4.13 -9.36 7.99
CA PHE A 37 -3.62 -9.07 9.34
C PHE A 37 -4.67 -8.33 10.18
N PHE A 38 -5.25 -7.25 9.65
CA PHE A 38 -6.21 -6.43 10.38
C PHE A 38 -7.45 -7.19 10.83
N THR A 39 -7.99 -8.08 9.98
CA THR A 39 -9.16 -8.91 10.32
C THR A 39 -8.86 -9.95 11.38
N HIS A 40 -7.64 -10.51 11.38
CA HIS A 40 -7.23 -11.52 12.36
C HIS A 40 -6.55 -10.95 13.61
N GLN A 41 -6.25 -9.64 13.64
CA GLN A 41 -5.57 -8.97 14.75
C GLN A 41 -6.22 -9.22 16.10
N VAL A 42 -7.56 -9.14 16.19
CA VAL A 42 -8.29 -9.37 17.45
C VAL A 42 -8.16 -10.81 17.91
N ASN A 43 -8.23 -11.78 17.00
CA ASN A 43 -8.06 -13.19 17.32
C ASN A 43 -6.64 -13.51 17.77
N LEU A 44 -5.65 -12.88 17.14
CA LEU A 44 -4.23 -12.98 17.52
C LEU A 44 -3.97 -12.34 18.90
N ALA A 45 -4.65 -11.24 19.22
CA ALA A 45 -4.45 -10.48 20.46
C ALA A 45 -5.15 -11.10 21.67
N ARG A 46 -6.30 -11.76 21.49
CA ARG A 46 -7.12 -12.30 22.59
C ARG A 46 -6.35 -13.21 23.56
N PRO A 47 -5.54 -14.17 23.13
CA PRO A 47 -4.77 -15.05 24.02
C PRO A 47 -3.76 -14.28 24.87
N ILE A 48 -3.25 -13.14 24.37
CA ILE A 48 -2.17 -12.36 24.96
C ILE A 48 -2.71 -11.23 25.83
N LEU A 49 -3.71 -10.48 25.32
CA LEU A 49 -4.21 -9.23 25.95
C LEU A 49 -5.61 -9.37 26.55
N ARG A 50 -6.21 -10.55 26.51
CA ARG A 50 -7.62 -10.79 26.82
C ARG A 50 -8.55 -10.03 25.85
N THR A 51 -9.87 -10.23 25.97
CA THR A 51 -10.87 -9.66 25.06
C THR A 51 -10.89 -8.13 25.09
N GLU A 52 -10.80 -7.54 26.27
CA GLU A 52 -10.80 -6.07 26.43
C GLU A 52 -9.56 -5.43 25.82
N GLY A 53 -8.37 -5.96 26.11
CA GLY A 53 -7.11 -5.46 25.56
C GLY A 53 -7.02 -5.62 24.04
N ALA A 54 -7.57 -6.70 23.48
CA ALA A 54 -7.66 -6.88 22.04
C ALA A 54 -8.57 -5.85 21.37
N GLY A 55 -9.69 -5.49 22.00
CA GLY A 55 -10.57 -4.42 21.55
C GLY A 55 -9.89 -3.05 21.57
N TRP A 56 -9.21 -2.71 22.66
CA TRP A 56 -8.43 -1.47 22.75
C TRP A 56 -7.32 -1.40 21.71
N LEU A 57 -6.62 -2.50 21.45
CA LEU A 57 -5.59 -2.58 20.41
C LEU A 57 -6.18 -2.33 19.03
N ALA A 58 -7.34 -2.90 18.72
CA ALA A 58 -8.01 -2.66 17.44
C ALA A 58 -8.40 -1.18 17.26
N GLY A 59 -8.93 -0.55 18.31
CA GLY A 59 -9.23 0.89 18.34
C GLY A 59 -7.98 1.76 18.13
N ALA A 60 -6.88 1.44 18.84
CA ALA A 60 -5.61 2.15 18.72
C ALA A 60 -5.00 1.99 17.31
N THR A 61 -5.12 0.80 16.70
CA THR A 61 -4.69 0.55 15.32
C THR A 61 -5.51 1.38 14.33
N GLY A 62 -6.83 1.50 14.55
CA GLY A 62 -7.70 2.38 13.75
C GLY A 62 -7.32 3.86 13.88
N PHE A 63 -6.97 4.31 15.09
CA PHE A 63 -6.46 5.67 15.31
C PHE A 63 -5.10 5.91 14.61
N ALA A 64 -4.18 4.95 14.69
CA ALA A 64 -2.91 5.02 13.97
C ALA A 64 -3.12 5.10 12.43
N ASN A 65 -4.12 4.39 11.90
CA ASN A 65 -4.52 4.49 10.50
C ASN A 65 -4.93 5.92 10.11
N LEU A 66 -5.74 6.58 10.94
CA LEU A 66 -6.11 7.98 10.72
C LEU A 66 -4.89 8.90 10.73
N LEU A 67 -4.00 8.74 11.71
CA LEU A 67 -2.75 9.52 11.78
C LEU A 67 -1.88 9.32 10.54
N GLY A 68 -1.76 8.09 10.04
CA GLY A 68 -1.03 7.78 8.81
C GLY A 68 -1.57 8.55 7.60
N ARG A 69 -2.90 8.62 7.44
CA ARG A 69 -3.55 9.40 6.37
C ARG A 69 -3.29 10.89 6.48
N LEU A 70 -3.41 11.44 7.69
CA LEU A 70 -3.21 12.87 7.94
C LEU A 70 -1.75 13.28 7.68
N LEU A 71 -0.79 12.46 8.11
CA LEU A 71 0.61 12.72 7.84
C LEU A 71 0.92 12.68 6.34
N LEU A 72 0.44 11.65 5.66
CA LEU A 72 0.65 11.51 4.22
C LEU A 72 0.11 12.71 3.45
N ALA A 73 -1.08 13.21 3.82
CA ALA A 73 -1.68 14.37 3.16
C ALA A 73 -0.79 15.63 3.20
N ARG A 74 0.10 15.74 4.20
CA ARG A 74 1.02 16.87 4.33
C ARG A 74 2.32 16.72 3.55
N ILE A 75 2.76 15.49 3.31
CA ILE A 75 4.11 15.22 2.78
C ILE A 75 4.11 14.66 1.35
N VAL A 76 2.96 14.18 0.88
CA VAL A 76 2.87 13.41 -0.38
C VAL A 76 3.35 14.17 -1.60
N ASP A 77 3.19 15.49 -1.64
CA ASP A 77 3.56 16.32 -2.79
C ASP A 77 5.08 16.49 -2.96
N GLN A 78 5.83 16.26 -1.89
CA GLN A 78 7.29 16.44 -1.87
C GLN A 78 8.05 15.13 -2.05
N MET A 79 7.34 13.98 -2.15
CA MET A 79 7.99 12.67 -2.12
C MET A 79 7.91 11.90 -3.43
N PRO A 80 8.95 11.09 -3.74
CA PRO A 80 8.90 10.12 -4.82
C PRO A 80 7.95 8.98 -4.42
N VAL A 81 6.69 9.05 -4.86
CA VAL A 81 5.57 8.24 -4.36
C VAL A 81 5.86 6.74 -4.39
N ARG A 82 6.46 6.22 -5.48
CA ARG A 82 6.80 4.79 -5.58
C ARG A 82 7.84 4.33 -4.56
N ARG A 83 8.90 5.13 -4.35
CA ARG A 83 9.93 4.79 -3.36
C ARG A 83 9.37 4.84 -1.94
N TYR A 84 8.53 5.82 -1.68
CA TYR A 84 7.85 5.95 -0.40
C TYR A 84 6.90 4.76 -0.15
N THR A 85 6.10 4.38 -1.13
CA THR A 85 5.23 3.19 -1.06
C THR A 85 6.04 1.92 -0.80
N ALA A 86 7.17 1.74 -1.48
CA ALA A 86 8.06 0.61 -1.25
C ALA A 86 8.63 0.59 0.18
N ALA A 87 9.04 1.75 0.71
CA ALA A 87 9.52 1.86 2.08
C ALA A 87 8.44 1.45 3.10
N ILE A 88 7.18 1.84 2.87
CA ILE A 88 6.06 1.44 3.73
C ILE A 88 5.86 -0.08 3.72
N PHE A 89 5.84 -0.71 2.55
CA PHE A 89 5.76 -2.18 2.46
C PHE A 89 6.95 -2.85 3.16
N GLY A 90 8.16 -2.31 3.03
CA GLY A 90 9.34 -2.80 3.74
C GLY A 90 9.20 -2.71 5.26
N VAL A 91 8.72 -1.59 5.79
CA VAL A 91 8.46 -1.42 7.23
C VAL A 91 7.43 -2.43 7.73
N GLN A 92 6.37 -2.67 6.96
CA GLN A 92 5.35 -3.67 7.31
C GLN A 92 5.91 -5.08 7.30
N ALA A 93 6.72 -5.44 6.30
CA ALA A 93 7.37 -6.75 6.24
C ALA A 93 8.25 -6.99 7.47
N VAL A 94 9.08 -6.01 7.85
CA VAL A 94 9.92 -6.10 9.05
C VAL A 94 9.08 -6.25 10.32
N ALA A 95 7.99 -5.49 10.46
CA ALA A 95 7.10 -5.57 11.60
C ALA A 95 6.43 -6.96 11.73
N LEU A 96 6.00 -7.56 10.60
CA LEU A 96 5.42 -8.90 10.59
C LEU A 96 6.46 -9.99 10.91
N ILE A 97 7.68 -9.87 10.40
CA ILE A 97 8.77 -10.80 10.74
C ILE A 97 9.09 -10.71 12.24
N ALA A 98 9.18 -9.50 12.80
CA ALA A 98 9.39 -9.33 14.23
C ALA A 98 8.29 -10.01 15.05
N LEU A 99 7.03 -9.87 14.63
CA LEU A 99 5.89 -10.53 15.28
C LEU A 99 5.95 -12.05 15.16
N ALA A 100 6.33 -12.57 13.99
CA ALA A 100 6.46 -14.01 13.75
C ALA A 100 7.55 -14.66 14.59
N LEU A 101 8.67 -13.95 14.80
CA LEU A 101 9.85 -14.50 15.48
C LEU A 101 9.83 -14.28 17.01
N ALA A 102 9.47 -13.10 17.45
CA ALA A 102 9.58 -12.72 18.86
C ALA A 102 8.28 -12.95 19.64
N GLY A 103 7.13 -12.74 19.02
CA GLY A 103 5.82 -12.84 19.70
C GLY A 103 5.68 -11.86 20.86
N GLY A 104 4.73 -12.15 21.77
CA GLY A 104 4.53 -11.39 23.01
C GLY A 104 3.73 -10.10 22.86
N ALA A 105 3.26 -9.56 24.00
CA ALA A 105 2.33 -8.42 24.04
C ALA A 105 2.94 -7.14 23.46
N ALA A 106 4.18 -6.81 23.83
CA ALA A 106 4.82 -5.58 23.39
C ALA A 106 5.04 -5.57 21.87
N VAL A 107 5.55 -6.69 21.31
CA VAL A 107 5.78 -6.82 19.86
C VAL A 107 4.47 -6.75 19.10
N LEU A 108 3.43 -7.42 19.59
CA LEU A 108 2.09 -7.38 18.98
C LEU A 108 1.53 -5.96 18.95
N ILE A 109 1.62 -5.21 20.04
CA ILE A 109 1.12 -3.82 20.13
C ILE A 109 1.89 -2.93 19.16
N ILE A 110 3.23 -2.97 19.18
CA ILE A 110 4.07 -2.15 18.31
C ILE A 110 3.79 -2.47 16.82
N THR A 111 3.78 -3.75 16.47
CA THR A 111 3.49 -4.20 15.10
C THR A 111 2.11 -3.73 14.65
N SER A 112 1.09 -3.87 15.50
CA SER A 112 -0.28 -3.45 15.17
C SER A 112 -0.38 -1.94 14.92
N LEU A 113 0.29 -1.12 15.73
CA LEU A 113 0.30 0.34 15.55
C LEU A 113 1.04 0.75 14.26
N ILE A 114 2.21 0.17 14.00
CA ILE A 114 2.96 0.38 12.75
C ILE A 114 2.10 -0.03 11.55
N TYR A 115 1.48 -1.19 11.64
CA TYR A 115 0.65 -1.72 10.56
C TYR A 115 -0.57 -0.84 10.29
N GLY A 116 -1.26 -0.39 11.33
CA GLY A 116 -2.37 0.55 11.23
C GLY A 116 -1.94 1.86 10.55
N PHE A 117 -0.85 2.45 11.03
CA PHE A 117 -0.29 3.68 10.46
C PHE A 117 0.06 3.53 8.98
N CYS A 118 0.73 2.46 8.61
CA CYS A 118 1.08 2.13 7.24
C CYS A 118 -0.14 1.86 6.35
N LEU A 119 -1.15 1.14 6.86
CA LEU A 119 -2.40 0.86 6.15
C LEU A 119 -3.11 2.16 5.76
N GLY A 120 -3.16 3.15 6.66
CA GLY A 120 -3.71 4.48 6.37
C GLY A 120 -3.03 5.16 5.19
N GLN A 121 -1.73 5.02 5.08
CA GLN A 121 -0.94 5.60 4.00
C GLN A 121 -1.14 4.84 2.68
N ILE A 122 -1.05 3.52 2.68
CA ILE A 122 -1.17 2.70 1.47
C ILE A 122 -2.53 2.87 0.80
N THR A 123 -3.61 2.88 1.58
CA THR A 123 -4.97 3.09 1.04
C THR A 123 -5.14 4.46 0.38
N THR A 124 -4.40 5.48 0.83
CA THR A 124 -4.40 6.82 0.25
C THR A 124 -3.42 6.94 -0.92
N LEU A 125 -2.29 6.22 -0.89
CA LEU A 125 -1.28 6.23 -1.95
C LEU A 125 -1.77 5.59 -3.24
N SER A 126 -2.59 4.56 -3.16
CA SER A 126 -3.10 3.83 -4.34
C SER A 126 -3.74 4.76 -5.38
N PRO A 127 -4.75 5.60 -5.06
CA PRO A 127 -5.31 6.55 -6.02
C PRO A 127 -4.31 7.65 -6.44
N ILE A 128 -3.40 8.06 -5.55
CA ILE A 128 -2.40 9.10 -5.86
C ILE A 128 -1.40 8.62 -6.90
N VAL A 129 -0.89 7.38 -6.76
CA VAL A 129 0.01 6.78 -7.75
C VAL A 129 -0.66 6.70 -9.12
N VAL A 130 -1.88 6.19 -9.19
CA VAL A 130 -2.62 6.08 -10.45
C VAL A 130 -2.85 7.47 -11.07
N ARG A 131 -3.28 8.45 -10.28
CA ARG A 131 -3.54 9.80 -10.78
C ARG A 131 -2.26 10.49 -11.29
N ARG A 132 -1.12 10.33 -10.59
CA ARG A 132 0.15 10.95 -10.99
C ARG A 132 0.78 10.31 -12.22
N GLU A 133 0.57 9.01 -12.42
CA GLU A 133 1.20 8.27 -13.51
C GLU A 133 0.35 8.27 -14.80
N PHE A 134 -0.97 8.26 -14.68
CA PHE A 134 -1.89 8.13 -15.82
C PHE A 134 -2.74 9.38 -16.10
N GLY A 135 -2.57 10.43 -15.30
CA GLY A 135 -3.29 11.69 -15.48
C GLY A 135 -4.76 11.65 -15.02
N ALA A 136 -5.38 12.83 -14.97
CA ALA A 136 -6.73 12.98 -14.45
C ALA A 136 -7.81 12.47 -15.42
N ALA A 137 -7.57 12.59 -16.73
CA ALA A 137 -8.56 12.22 -17.76
C ALA A 137 -8.89 10.71 -17.76
N SER A 138 -7.89 9.85 -17.55
CA SER A 138 -8.06 8.39 -17.53
C SER A 138 -8.20 7.81 -16.14
N PHE A 139 -8.09 8.64 -15.09
CA PHE A 139 -8.05 8.22 -13.69
C PHE A 139 -9.26 7.36 -13.29
N GLY A 140 -10.48 7.78 -13.65
CA GLY A 140 -11.70 7.08 -13.23
C GLY A 140 -11.76 5.64 -13.73
N ALA A 141 -11.47 5.41 -15.01
CA ALA A 141 -11.49 4.08 -15.60
C ALA A 141 -10.35 3.18 -15.06
N ILE A 142 -9.13 3.72 -15.01
CA ILE A 142 -7.94 2.97 -14.60
C ILE A 142 -8.01 2.64 -13.10
N TYR A 143 -8.35 3.62 -12.26
CA TYR A 143 -8.49 3.39 -10.83
C TYR A 143 -9.68 2.50 -10.50
N GLY A 144 -10.79 2.62 -11.23
CA GLY A 144 -11.95 1.74 -11.09
C GLY A 144 -11.60 0.27 -11.33
N MET A 145 -10.86 -0.03 -12.39
CA MET A 145 -10.35 -1.40 -12.64
C MET A 145 -9.40 -1.88 -11.53
N ALA A 146 -8.42 -1.06 -11.15
CA ALA A 146 -7.50 -1.39 -10.08
C ALA A 146 -8.24 -1.63 -8.74
N ALA A 147 -9.17 -0.75 -8.38
CA ALA A 147 -9.98 -0.87 -7.17
C ALA A 147 -10.85 -2.14 -7.19
N THR A 148 -11.42 -2.52 -8.32
CA THR A 148 -12.20 -3.76 -8.46
C THR A 148 -11.34 -4.98 -8.18
N VAL A 149 -10.14 -5.07 -8.75
CA VAL A 149 -9.19 -6.16 -8.49
C VAL A 149 -8.80 -6.20 -7.02
N ILE A 150 -8.49 -5.05 -6.42
CA ILE A 150 -8.13 -4.90 -5.01
C ILE A 150 -9.29 -5.39 -4.12
N GLN A 151 -10.52 -4.96 -4.38
CA GLN A 151 -11.68 -5.31 -3.56
C GLN A 151 -12.05 -6.79 -3.70
N LEU A 152 -12.04 -7.32 -4.92
CA LEU A 152 -12.30 -8.74 -5.16
C LEU A 152 -11.27 -9.63 -4.44
N THR A 153 -9.98 -9.28 -4.56
CA THR A 153 -8.91 -9.96 -3.82
C THR A 153 -9.11 -9.81 -2.31
N SER A 154 -9.63 -8.69 -1.83
CA SER A 154 -9.87 -8.42 -0.41
C SER A 154 -10.97 -9.28 0.19
N ALA A 155 -11.99 -9.62 -0.57
CA ALA A 155 -13.14 -10.37 -0.08
C ALA A 155 -12.80 -11.79 0.41
N PHE A 156 -11.79 -12.42 -0.20
CA PHE A 156 -11.36 -13.79 0.15
C PHE A 156 -10.33 -13.87 1.28
N ARG A 157 -9.76 -12.76 1.70
CA ARG A 157 -8.63 -12.71 2.65
C ARG A 157 -8.90 -13.28 4.03
N PRO A 158 -10.03 -12.98 4.70
CA PRO A 158 -10.29 -13.56 6.00
C PRO A 158 -10.32 -15.09 5.96
N GLY A 159 -10.91 -15.65 4.89
CA GLY A 159 -10.94 -17.10 4.67
C GLY A 159 -9.54 -17.69 4.44
N ILE A 160 -8.72 -17.05 3.61
CA ILE A 160 -7.34 -17.49 3.33
C ILE A 160 -6.50 -17.51 4.62
N TYR A 161 -6.54 -16.47 5.42
CA TYR A 161 -5.81 -16.40 6.68
C TYR A 161 -6.29 -17.45 7.69
N GLY A 162 -7.61 -17.72 7.76
CA GLY A 162 -8.17 -18.77 8.60
C GLY A 162 -7.68 -20.14 8.18
N VAL A 163 -7.79 -20.49 6.90
CA VAL A 163 -7.30 -21.78 6.35
C VAL A 163 -5.79 -21.92 6.56
N MET A 164 -5.00 -20.87 6.32
CA MET A 164 -3.55 -20.91 6.56
C MET A 164 -3.22 -21.11 8.04
N HIS A 165 -3.95 -20.45 8.96
CA HIS A 165 -3.78 -20.63 10.39
C HIS A 165 -4.01 -22.11 10.79
N ASP A 166 -5.10 -22.70 10.32
CA ASP A 166 -5.47 -24.08 10.66
C ASP A 166 -4.49 -25.09 10.03
N ALA A 167 -4.08 -24.85 8.79
CA ALA A 167 -3.13 -25.74 8.08
C ALA A 167 -1.70 -25.66 8.62
N LEU A 168 -1.25 -24.49 9.09
CA LEU A 168 0.13 -24.25 9.54
C LEU A 168 0.29 -24.32 11.07
N GLY A 169 -0.81 -24.55 11.81
CA GLY A 169 -0.78 -24.74 13.25
C GLY A 169 -0.56 -23.45 14.05
N GLY A 170 -0.84 -22.26 13.49
CA GLY A 170 -0.79 -21.00 14.22
C GLY A 170 -0.50 -19.78 13.40
N TYR A 171 -0.47 -18.61 14.05
CA TYR A 171 -0.30 -17.32 13.38
C TYR A 171 1.15 -16.99 12.99
N ALA A 172 2.17 -17.55 13.67
CA ALA A 172 3.56 -17.22 13.38
C ALA A 172 3.96 -17.50 11.91
N PRO A 173 3.72 -18.71 11.36
CA PRO A 173 4.03 -18.98 9.96
C PRO A 173 3.15 -18.14 9.00
N VAL A 174 1.91 -17.85 9.36
CA VAL A 174 1.02 -16.98 8.56
C VAL A 174 1.60 -15.57 8.47
N MET A 175 2.11 -15.02 9.57
CA MET A 175 2.75 -13.69 9.58
C MET A 175 4.05 -13.67 8.77
N ALA A 176 4.83 -14.75 8.81
CA ALA A 176 6.04 -14.88 7.99
C ALA A 176 5.71 -14.89 6.48
N ILE A 177 4.68 -15.63 6.09
CA ILE A 177 4.20 -15.64 4.69
C ILE A 177 3.67 -14.26 4.29
N ALA A 178 2.88 -13.62 5.16
CA ALA A 178 2.38 -12.27 4.90
C ALA A 178 3.53 -11.26 4.73
N ALA A 179 4.60 -11.37 5.52
CA ALA A 179 5.79 -10.56 5.34
C ALA A 179 6.46 -10.79 3.98
N GLY A 180 6.54 -12.04 3.52
CA GLY A 180 7.02 -12.37 2.17
C GLY A 180 6.16 -11.72 1.08
N VAL A 181 4.84 -11.71 1.27
CA VAL A 181 3.89 -11.04 0.37
C VAL A 181 4.12 -9.53 0.33
N GLU A 182 4.41 -8.88 1.47
CA GLU A 182 4.77 -7.45 1.51
C GLU A 182 6.10 -7.16 0.80
N VAL A 183 7.08 -8.05 0.90
CA VAL A 183 8.34 -7.92 0.14
C VAL A 183 8.09 -8.03 -1.36
N VAL A 184 7.22 -8.95 -1.80
CA VAL A 184 6.81 -9.04 -3.22
C VAL A 184 6.13 -7.76 -3.68
N ALA A 185 5.23 -7.18 -2.86
CA ALA A 185 4.58 -5.90 -3.16
C ALA A 185 5.61 -4.76 -3.25
N MET A 186 6.59 -4.72 -2.34
CA MET A 186 7.70 -3.76 -2.36
C MET A 186 8.51 -3.87 -3.66
N MET A 187 8.89 -5.07 -4.06
CA MET A 187 9.63 -5.28 -5.29
C MET A 187 8.82 -4.92 -6.53
N ALA A 188 7.55 -5.31 -6.58
CA ALA A 188 6.66 -5.00 -7.69
C ALA A 188 6.52 -3.48 -7.91
N ILE A 189 6.33 -2.69 -6.84
CA ILE A 189 6.20 -1.23 -6.97
C ILE A 189 7.52 -0.57 -7.43
N LEU A 190 8.67 -1.12 -7.05
CA LEU A 190 9.99 -0.62 -7.45
C LEU A 190 10.34 -0.97 -8.91
N MET A 191 9.86 -2.09 -9.43
CA MET A 191 10.12 -2.50 -10.82
C MET A 191 9.43 -1.60 -11.84
N GLY A 192 8.30 -0.97 -11.48
CA GLY A 192 7.61 -0.04 -12.36
C GLY A 192 8.36 1.29 -12.46
N ARG A 193 8.64 1.71 -13.70
CA ARG A 193 9.17 3.05 -13.97
C ARG A 193 7.99 4.00 -14.18
N ALA A 194 7.90 5.04 -13.34
CA ALA A 194 6.91 6.09 -13.53
C ALA A 194 7.18 6.79 -14.88
N PRO A 195 6.19 6.88 -15.79
CA PRO A 195 6.28 7.82 -16.89
C PRO A 195 6.34 9.22 -16.27
N HIS A 196 7.41 9.95 -16.57
CA HIS A 196 7.60 11.31 -16.06
C HIS A 196 6.67 12.25 -16.83
N GLN A 197 5.46 12.50 -16.33
CA GLN A 197 4.63 13.61 -16.82
C GLN A 197 5.04 14.86 -16.05
N PRO A 198 5.45 15.95 -16.74
CA PRO A 198 5.70 17.23 -16.11
C PRO A 198 4.39 17.77 -15.51
N ILE A 199 4.46 18.30 -14.31
CA ILE A 199 3.33 18.92 -13.60
C ILE A 199 2.77 20.14 -14.36
N ASP A 200 3.52 20.67 -15.32
CA ASP A 200 3.21 21.88 -16.07
C ASP A 200 1.98 21.76 -17.01
N ASP A 201 1.56 20.54 -17.34
CA ASP A 201 0.40 20.29 -18.23
C ASP A 201 -0.95 20.52 -17.53
N PHE A 202 -0.96 20.69 -16.21
CA PHE A 202 -2.20 20.91 -15.44
C PHE A 202 -2.60 22.39 -15.35
N MET A 203 -1.73 23.33 -15.73
CA MET A 203 -1.99 24.78 -15.65
C MET A 203 -2.34 25.45 -16.99
N THR A 204 -2.27 24.73 -18.08
CA THR A 204 -2.75 25.25 -19.37
C THR A 204 -4.24 25.01 -19.52
N VAL A 205 -5.05 25.85 -18.86
CA VAL A 205 -6.44 26.07 -19.28
C VAL A 205 -6.40 26.53 -20.73
N PRO A 206 -7.10 25.88 -21.68
CA PRO A 206 -7.18 26.38 -23.04
C PRO A 206 -7.77 27.80 -22.98
N ARG A 207 -6.95 28.78 -23.32
CA ARG A 207 -7.49 30.10 -23.58
C ARG A 207 -8.46 29.96 -24.74
N SER A 208 -9.75 30.09 -24.46
CA SER A 208 -10.76 30.27 -25.49
C SER A 208 -10.32 31.45 -26.35
N SER A 209 -10.01 31.20 -27.61
CA SER A 209 -9.82 32.22 -28.60
C SER A 209 -11.11 33.06 -28.66
N PRO A 210 -11.05 34.39 -28.55
CA PRO A 210 -12.20 35.24 -28.84
C PRO A 210 -12.42 35.24 -30.34
N GLU A 211 -13.60 34.82 -30.80
CA GLU A 211 -14.17 35.21 -32.08
C GLU A 211 -14.64 36.65 -32.07
#